data_b641881a939593db379250664ebe533f
#
_entry.id   b641881a939593db379250664ebe533f
#
_cell.length_a   1.000
_cell.length_b   1.000
_cell.length_c   1.000
_cell.angle_alpha   90.00
_cell.angle_beta   90.00
_cell.angle_gamma   90.00
#
_symmetry.space_group_name_H-M   'P 1'
#
loop_
_entity.id
_entity.type
_entity.pdbx_description
1 polymer ?
#
loop_
_entity_poly.entity_id
_entity_poly.type
_entity_poly.pdbx_seq_one_letter_code
_entity_poly.pdbx_strand_id
1 'polypeptide(L)'
;RVPVGLVTFAPGTINAYHIHHKGGQILLVTGGRGWYQEEGKPARRLRAGDVVVTHKGIKHWHGATKDSWFEHLAITSGNSEFLEPVTDEVYEGLENQ
;
A
#
# COMPACT_ATOMS: atom_id res chain seq x y z
N ARG A 1 2.37 20.95 -9.13
CA ARG A 1 3.49 20.00 -8.93
C ARG A 1 3.04 18.90 -8.00
N VAL A 2 3.23 17.67 -8.42
CA VAL A 2 2.80 16.50 -7.67
C VAL A 2 4.03 15.84 -7.05
N PRO A 3 4.02 15.61 -5.72
CA PRO A 3 5.14 14.94 -5.07
C PRO A 3 5.31 13.49 -5.57
N VAL A 4 6.55 13.10 -5.76
CA VAL A 4 6.92 11.73 -6.10
C VAL A 4 7.99 11.29 -5.10
N GLY A 5 7.78 10.14 -4.47
CA GLY A 5 8.73 9.60 -3.51
C GLY A 5 9.01 8.13 -3.74
N LEU A 6 10.24 7.72 -3.43
CA LEU A 6 10.59 6.31 -3.41
C LEU A 6 10.43 5.81 -1.97
N VAL A 7 9.65 4.75 -1.79
CA VAL A 7 9.33 4.20 -0.48
C VAL A 7 9.78 2.75 -0.42
N THR A 8 10.46 2.39 0.66
CA THR A 8 10.96 1.04 0.88
C THR A 8 10.45 0.51 2.21
N PHE A 9 9.90 -0.70 2.19
CA PHE A 9 9.43 -1.42 3.37
C PHE A 9 10.33 -2.62 3.61
N ALA A 10 10.81 -2.77 4.84
CA ALA A 10 11.51 -3.99 5.25
C ALA A 10 10.52 -5.17 5.31
N PRO A 11 11.01 -6.42 5.25
CA PRO A 11 10.12 -7.58 5.35
C PRO A 11 9.18 -7.48 6.55
N GLY A 12 7.90 -7.74 6.33
CA GLY A 12 6.89 -7.71 7.39
C GLY A 12 6.42 -6.33 7.80
N THR A 13 6.92 -5.27 7.21
CA THR A 13 6.56 -3.89 7.56
C THR A 13 5.45 -3.38 6.64
N ILE A 14 4.40 -2.84 7.23
CA ILE A 14 3.25 -2.29 6.50
C ILE A 14 2.87 -0.94 7.10
N ASN A 15 2.11 -0.14 6.36
CA ASN A 15 1.55 1.09 6.91
C ASN A 15 0.15 0.84 7.47
N ALA A 16 -0.37 1.85 8.18
CA ALA A 16 -1.74 1.84 8.70
C ALA A 16 -2.73 2.10 7.57
N TYR A 17 -4.01 1.80 7.82
CA TYR A 17 -5.07 2.26 6.93
C TYR A 17 -4.98 3.77 6.77
N HIS A 18 -5.22 4.24 5.57
CA HIS A 18 -5.24 5.67 5.29
C HIS A 18 -6.12 5.99 4.08
N ILE A 19 -6.45 7.26 3.96
CA ILE A 19 -7.32 7.80 2.91
C ILE A 19 -6.65 9.03 2.30
N HIS A 20 -6.73 9.18 0.99
CA HIS A 20 -6.33 10.39 0.28
C HIS A 20 -7.58 11.19 -0.05
N HIS A 21 -7.72 12.39 0.53
CA HIS A 21 -8.98 13.14 0.47
C HIS A 21 -9.16 13.95 -0.81
N LYS A 22 -8.09 14.52 -1.35
CA LYS A 22 -8.18 15.36 -2.56
C LYS A 22 -7.17 14.84 -3.56
N GLY A 23 -7.61 14.13 -4.55
CA GLY A 23 -6.73 13.50 -5.51
C GLY A 23 -6.65 12.01 -5.25
N GLY A 24 -5.46 11.44 -5.26
CA GLY A 24 -5.29 10.00 -5.06
C GLY A 24 -3.84 9.62 -5.01
N GLN A 25 -3.58 8.34 -5.21
CA GLN A 25 -2.23 7.82 -5.18
C GLN A 25 -2.02 6.82 -6.30
N ILE A 26 -0.86 6.92 -6.94
CA ILE A 26 -0.42 5.90 -7.89
C ILE A 26 0.86 5.28 -7.33
N LEU A 27 0.87 3.97 -7.22
CA LEU A 27 2.05 3.21 -6.82
C LEU A 27 2.62 2.50 -8.04
N LEU A 28 3.91 2.70 -8.29
CA LEU A 28 4.66 1.97 -9.31
C LEU A 28 5.64 1.07 -8.57
N VAL A 29 5.38 -0.24 -8.58
CA VAL A 29 6.22 -1.18 -7.84
C VAL A 29 7.53 -1.37 -8.58
N THR A 30 8.64 -1.14 -7.89
CA THR A 30 9.98 -1.18 -8.46
C THR A 30 10.78 -2.38 -7.99
N GLY A 31 10.42 -3.00 -6.87
CA GLY A 31 11.19 -4.16 -6.39
C GLY A 31 10.50 -4.89 -5.26
N GLY A 32 10.91 -6.13 -5.05
CA GLY A 32 10.42 -6.97 -3.98
C GLY A 32 8.98 -7.42 -4.16
N ARG A 33 8.37 -7.82 -3.04
CA ARG A 33 6.98 -8.29 -3.02
C ARG A 33 6.22 -7.61 -1.91
N GLY A 34 4.99 -7.21 -2.22
CA GLY A 34 4.14 -6.51 -1.26
C GLY A 34 2.69 -6.86 -1.36
N TRP A 35 1.91 -6.18 -0.52
CA TRP A 35 0.47 -6.30 -0.46
C TRP A 35 -0.16 -4.92 -0.62
N TYR A 36 -1.35 -4.91 -1.21
CA TYR A 36 -2.24 -3.76 -1.26
C TYR A 36 -3.65 -4.25 -0.96
N GLN A 37 -4.35 -3.57 -0.06
CA GLN A 37 -5.73 -3.94 0.25
C GLN A 37 -6.58 -2.71 0.48
N GLU A 38 -7.70 -2.62 -0.21
CA GLU A 38 -8.78 -1.70 0.10
C GLU A 38 -9.68 -2.36 1.13
N GLU A 39 -10.15 -1.58 2.10
CA GLU A 39 -11.00 -2.10 3.16
C GLU A 39 -12.21 -2.82 2.58
N GLY A 40 -12.49 -4.02 3.09
CA GLY A 40 -13.62 -4.83 2.65
C GLY A 40 -13.40 -5.62 1.38
N LYS A 41 -12.21 -5.57 0.80
CA LYS A 41 -11.89 -6.29 -0.44
C LYS A 41 -10.72 -7.25 -0.23
N PRO A 42 -10.57 -8.25 -1.10
CA PRO A 42 -9.40 -9.13 -1.03
C PRO A 42 -8.10 -8.35 -1.22
N ALA A 43 -7.04 -8.77 -0.55
CA ALA A 43 -5.73 -8.21 -0.73
C ALA A 43 -5.15 -8.60 -2.09
N ARG A 44 -4.38 -7.69 -2.67
CA ARG A 44 -3.71 -7.90 -3.94
C ARG A 44 -2.21 -8.06 -3.70
N ARG A 45 -1.62 -9.11 -4.25
CA ARG A 45 -0.16 -9.30 -4.24
C ARG A 45 0.46 -8.36 -5.25
N LEU A 46 1.57 -7.74 -4.85
CA LEU A 46 2.30 -6.80 -5.69
C LEU A 46 3.72 -7.28 -5.94
N ARG A 47 4.21 -7.05 -7.16
CA ARG A 47 5.58 -7.33 -7.56
C ARG A 47 6.05 -6.23 -8.51
N ALA A 48 7.35 -6.22 -8.80
CA ALA A 48 7.94 -5.21 -9.69
C ALA A 48 7.20 -5.15 -11.02
N GLY A 49 6.90 -3.95 -11.47
CA GLY A 49 6.15 -3.70 -12.68
C GLY A 49 4.66 -3.48 -12.47
N ASP A 50 4.14 -3.80 -11.29
CA ASP A 50 2.71 -3.57 -11.00
C ASP A 50 2.44 -2.09 -10.77
N VAL A 51 1.24 -1.67 -11.18
CA VAL A 51 0.74 -0.32 -10.97
C VAL A 51 -0.56 -0.41 -10.18
N VAL A 52 -0.65 0.38 -9.12
CA VAL A 52 -1.87 0.49 -8.32
C VAL A 52 -2.35 1.92 -8.36
N VAL A 53 -3.61 2.12 -8.71
CA VAL A 53 -4.25 3.43 -8.68
C VAL A 53 -5.28 3.42 -7.57
N THR A 54 -5.09 4.29 -6.57
CA THR A 54 -6.04 4.45 -5.48
C THR A 54 -6.72 5.80 -5.64
N HIS A 55 -8.03 5.77 -5.87
CA HIS A 55 -8.82 6.99 -6.02
C HIS A 55 -9.07 7.65 -4.66
N LYS A 56 -9.41 8.94 -4.69
CA LYS A 56 -9.70 9.68 -3.46
C LYS A 56 -10.79 8.99 -2.66
N GLY A 57 -10.69 9.06 -1.34
CA GLY A 57 -11.71 8.55 -0.43
C GLY A 57 -11.65 7.05 -0.18
N ILE A 58 -10.73 6.34 -0.79
CA ILE A 58 -10.60 4.89 -0.61
C ILE A 58 -9.71 4.60 0.59
N LYS A 59 -10.26 3.91 1.59
CA LYS A 59 -9.51 3.47 2.77
C LYS A 59 -8.70 2.22 2.39
N HIS A 60 -7.40 2.31 2.54
CA HIS A 60 -6.49 1.24 2.06
C HIS A 60 -5.20 1.22 2.87
N TRP A 61 -4.42 0.18 2.67
CA TRP A 61 -3.06 0.06 3.20
C TRP A 61 -2.20 -0.71 2.20
N HIS A 62 -0.88 -0.61 2.36
CA HIS A 62 0.06 -1.41 1.60
C HIS A 62 1.34 -1.61 2.41
N GLY A 63 2.18 -2.53 1.94
CA GLY A 63 3.45 -2.82 2.59
C GLY A 63 4.06 -4.12 2.09
N ALA A 64 5.10 -4.56 2.79
CA ALA A 64 5.90 -5.73 2.40
C ALA A 64 5.24 -7.05 2.80
N THR A 65 5.56 -8.11 2.04
CA THR A 65 5.27 -9.46 2.50
C THR A 65 6.21 -9.80 3.67
N LYS A 66 5.95 -10.90 4.35
CA LYS A 66 6.76 -11.30 5.51
C LYS A 66 8.21 -11.63 5.15
N ASP A 67 8.43 -12.08 3.94
CA ASP A 67 9.71 -12.65 3.51
C ASP A 67 10.44 -11.80 2.46
N SER A 68 9.96 -10.61 2.16
CA SER A 68 10.57 -9.79 1.11
C SER A 68 10.56 -8.31 1.46
N TRP A 69 11.59 -7.60 1.04
CA TRP A 69 11.54 -6.15 0.93
C TRP A 69 10.50 -5.78 -0.13
N PHE A 70 9.97 -4.59 -0.03
CA PHE A 70 8.99 -4.06 -0.99
C PHE A 70 9.35 -2.60 -1.27
N GLU A 71 9.45 -2.25 -2.55
CA GLU A 71 9.81 -0.90 -2.96
C GLU A 71 8.87 -0.40 -4.04
N HIS A 72 8.47 0.85 -3.92
CA HIS A 72 7.62 1.47 -4.95
C HIS A 72 7.88 2.97 -5.03
N LEU A 73 7.62 3.53 -6.21
CA LEU A 73 7.43 4.96 -6.36
C LEU A 73 5.99 5.27 -5.95
N ALA A 74 5.83 6.37 -5.23
CA ALA A 74 4.51 6.86 -4.85
C ALA A 74 4.30 8.24 -5.46
N ILE A 75 3.26 8.37 -6.27
CA ILE A 75 2.83 9.64 -6.83
C ILE A 75 1.54 9.99 -6.10
N THR A 76 1.61 10.94 -5.16
CA THR A 76 0.50 11.22 -4.26
C THR A 76 0.08 12.67 -4.42
N SER A 77 -1.23 12.90 -4.59
CA SER A 77 -1.78 14.25 -4.61
C SER A 77 -2.84 14.40 -3.53
N GLY A 78 -2.95 15.61 -2.99
CA GLY A 78 -3.88 15.91 -1.92
C GLY A 78 -3.36 15.53 -0.55
N ASN A 79 -4.25 15.58 0.43
CA ASN A 79 -3.92 15.27 1.82
C ASN A 79 -4.18 13.81 2.15
N SER A 80 -3.30 13.24 2.95
CA SER A 80 -3.48 11.88 3.47
C SER A 80 -3.94 11.95 4.93
N GLU A 81 -4.89 11.10 5.29
CA GLU A 81 -5.31 10.92 6.67
C GLU A 81 -5.03 9.50 7.09
N PHE A 82 -4.23 9.33 8.14
CA PHE A 82 -3.91 8.00 8.67
C PHE A 82 -4.94 7.62 9.72
N LEU A 83 -5.38 6.37 9.65
CA LEU A 83 -6.44 5.82 10.47
C LEU A 83 -5.88 4.71 11.38
N GLU A 84 -6.70 3.71 11.70
CA GLU A 84 -6.25 2.64 12.58
C GLU A 84 -5.19 1.74 11.93
N PRO A 85 -4.34 1.11 12.73
CA PRO A 85 -3.41 0.11 12.21
C PRO A 85 -4.14 -1.08 11.60
N VAL A 86 -3.50 -1.76 10.66
CA VAL A 86 -3.94 -3.06 10.18
C VAL A 86 -3.64 -4.07 11.27
N THR A 87 -4.64 -4.89 11.65
CA THR A 87 -4.44 -5.84 12.73
C THR A 87 -3.54 -7.00 12.30
N ASP A 88 -2.88 -7.63 13.28
CA ASP A 88 -2.06 -8.81 13.02
C ASP A 88 -2.90 -9.92 12.40
N GLU A 89 -4.15 -10.06 12.82
CA GLU A 89 -5.06 -11.07 12.28
C GLU A 89 -5.27 -10.89 10.77
N VAL A 90 -5.50 -9.66 10.34
CA VAL A 90 -5.67 -9.36 8.91
C VAL A 90 -4.39 -9.67 8.16
N TYR A 91 -3.26 -9.19 8.66
CA TYR A 91 -1.98 -9.39 7.98
C TYR A 91 -1.59 -10.86 7.92
N GLU A 92 -1.70 -11.58 9.03
CA GLU A 92 -1.37 -13.01 9.09
C GLU A 92 -2.28 -13.85 8.18
N GLY A 93 -3.52 -13.44 8.01
CA GLY A 93 -4.47 -14.14 7.17
C GLY A 93 -4.23 -13.99 5.66
N LEU A 94 -3.36 -13.08 5.24
CA LEU A 94 -3.13 -12.82 3.81
C LEU A 94 -2.54 -14.01 3.07
N GLU A 95 -1.77 -14.83 3.74
CA GLU A 95 -1.15 -16.00 3.13
C GLU A 95 -2.19 -17.01 2.62
N ASN A 96 -3.45 -16.88 3.06
CA ASN A 96 -4.54 -17.77 2.66
C ASN A 96 -5.39 -17.18 1.53
N GLN A 97 -4.99 -16.08 0.95
CA GLN A 97 -5.72 -15.42 -0.11
C GLN A 97 -5.15 -15.67 -1.50
#